data_4f439cd551d4df4a0629bfc4ca7de198
#
_entry.id   4f439cd551d4df4a0629bfc4ca7de198
#
_cell.length_a   1.000
_cell.length_b   1.000
_cell.length_c   1.000
_cell.angle_alpha   90.00
_cell.angle_beta   90.00
_cell.angle_gamma   90.00
#
_symmetry.space_group_name_H-M   'P 1'
#
loop_
_entity.id
_entity.type
_entity.pdbx_description
1 polymer ?
#
loop_
_entity_poly.entity_id
_entity_poly.type
_entity_poly.pdbx_seq_one_letter_code
_entity_poly.pdbx_strand_id
1 'polypeptide(L)'
;TDILTQSTLPDVEIERERGVIIQEIGQSLDTPDDLVFDLFAKACYDNHNLGRPILGTIDSVSHFKRADLSGFMNRFYGAGQMLVVASGAIHHDDIVSRIDASLGSLSDAQTVKRTLPVWSAGRQIATRDLEQSHIVFGLPTKAATAPDRFALMALSTLYGGGMSSRLFQ
;
A
#
# COMPACT_ATOMS: atom_id res chain seq x y z
N THR A 1 1.24 21.43 -7.13
CA THR A 1 2.63 21.52 -7.63
C THR A 1 3.61 21.66 -6.47
N ASP A 2 3.43 22.61 -5.58
CA ASP A 2 4.33 22.95 -4.48
C ASP A 2 4.75 21.73 -3.62
N ILE A 3 3.78 20.96 -3.14
CA ILE A 3 4.04 19.74 -2.33
C ILE A 3 4.94 18.74 -3.07
N LEU A 4 4.82 18.64 -4.39
CA LEU A 4 5.60 17.67 -5.18
C LEU A 4 6.99 18.19 -5.55
N THR A 5 7.15 19.48 -5.76
CA THR A 5 8.37 20.05 -6.34
C THR A 5 9.19 20.89 -5.36
N GLN A 6 8.59 21.38 -4.29
CA GLN A 6 9.21 22.33 -3.35
C GLN A 6 8.98 21.92 -1.88
N SER A 7 8.75 20.64 -1.62
CA SER A 7 8.56 20.15 -0.27
C SER A 7 9.79 20.44 0.61
N THR A 8 9.61 21.18 1.69
CA THR A 8 10.70 21.61 2.59
C THR A 8 11.13 20.52 3.55
N LEU A 9 10.24 19.57 3.86
CA LEU A 9 10.46 18.46 4.78
C LEU A 9 11.18 18.92 6.07
N PRO A 10 10.59 19.83 6.87
CA PRO A 10 11.23 20.32 8.09
C PRO A 10 11.43 19.20 9.09
N ASP A 11 12.57 19.13 9.76
CA ASP A 11 12.89 18.05 10.70
C ASP A 11 11.87 17.97 11.84
N VAL A 12 11.35 19.10 12.32
CA VAL A 12 10.33 19.14 13.37
C VAL A 12 9.02 18.47 12.94
N GLU A 13 8.63 18.61 11.67
CA GLU A 13 7.42 17.97 11.14
C GLU A 13 7.67 16.47 10.88
N ILE A 14 8.88 16.10 10.45
CA ILE A 14 9.28 14.70 10.30
C ILE A 14 9.21 13.98 11.66
N GLU A 15 9.70 14.60 12.73
CA GLU A 15 9.60 14.01 14.08
C GLU A 15 8.15 13.91 14.58
N ARG A 16 7.32 14.90 14.28
CA ARG A 16 5.90 14.86 14.63
C ARG A 16 5.19 13.71 13.90
N GLU A 17 5.38 13.63 12.58
CA GLU A 17 4.79 12.60 11.74
C GLU A 17 5.29 11.20 12.11
N ARG A 18 6.58 11.07 12.44
CA ARG A 18 7.16 9.83 12.97
C ARG A 18 6.39 9.33 14.19
N GLY A 19 6.08 10.24 15.13
CA GLY A 19 5.29 9.91 16.32
C GLY A 19 3.90 9.42 15.97
N VAL A 20 3.23 10.03 15.00
CA VAL A 20 1.90 9.61 14.51
C VAL A 20 1.99 8.22 13.90
N ILE A 21 2.92 7.98 12.97
CA ILE A 21 3.07 6.68 12.30
C ILE A 21 3.40 5.56 13.32
N ILE A 22 4.24 5.83 14.31
CA ILE A 22 4.53 4.86 15.37
C ILE A 22 3.27 4.51 16.19
N GLN A 23 2.40 5.48 16.45
CA GLN A 23 1.11 5.23 17.11
C GLN A 23 0.17 4.40 16.21
N GLU A 24 0.12 4.67 14.91
CA GLU A 24 -0.66 3.88 13.94
C GLU A 24 -0.16 2.43 13.86
N ILE A 25 1.16 2.22 13.84
CA ILE A 25 1.74 0.87 13.92
C ILE A 25 1.32 0.18 15.21
N GLY A 26 1.38 0.87 16.35
CA GLY A 26 0.91 0.34 17.64
C GLY A 26 -0.55 -0.08 17.59
N GLN A 27 -1.41 0.78 17.05
CA GLN A 27 -2.83 0.50 16.88
C GLN A 27 -3.08 -0.72 15.97
N SER A 28 -2.40 -0.80 14.82
CA SER A 28 -2.52 -1.95 13.92
C SER A 28 -2.05 -3.24 14.60
N LEU A 29 -0.96 -3.19 15.35
CA LEU A 29 -0.49 -4.34 16.12
C LEU A 29 -1.48 -4.76 17.23
N ASP A 30 -2.20 -3.83 17.81
CA ASP A 30 -3.18 -4.09 18.87
C ASP A 30 -4.58 -4.47 18.34
N THR A 31 -4.77 -4.39 17.01
CA THR A 31 -6.02 -4.74 16.34
C THR A 31 -5.87 -6.11 15.67
N PRO A 32 -6.46 -7.19 16.22
CA PRO A 32 -6.28 -8.54 15.67
C PRO A 32 -6.77 -8.69 14.23
N ASP A 33 -7.82 -7.95 13.85
CA ASP A 33 -8.39 -7.93 12.50
C ASP A 33 -7.40 -7.41 11.46
N ASP A 34 -6.56 -6.42 11.81
CA ASP A 34 -5.53 -5.85 10.93
C ASP A 34 -4.28 -6.74 10.94
N LEU A 35 -3.82 -7.13 12.13
CA LEU A 35 -2.60 -7.93 12.31
C LEU A 35 -2.67 -9.25 11.56
N VAL A 36 -3.83 -9.91 11.51
CA VAL A 36 -3.97 -11.21 10.84
C VAL A 36 -3.69 -11.11 9.34
N PHE A 37 -3.99 -9.98 8.68
CA PHE A 37 -3.67 -9.77 7.26
C PHE A 37 -2.18 -9.51 7.04
N ASP A 38 -1.50 -8.81 7.93
CA ASP A 38 -0.05 -8.64 7.87
C ASP A 38 0.67 -9.98 8.04
N LEU A 39 0.23 -10.80 9.00
CA LEU A 39 0.74 -12.16 9.19
C LEU A 39 0.50 -13.04 7.96
N PHE A 40 -0.67 -12.93 7.35
CA PHE A 40 -1.00 -13.64 6.12
C PHE A 40 -0.11 -13.20 4.95
N ALA A 41 0.05 -11.90 4.73
CA ALA A 41 0.92 -11.38 3.68
C ALA A 41 2.37 -11.86 3.87
N LYS A 42 2.87 -11.82 5.11
CA LYS A 42 4.19 -12.33 5.46
C LYS A 42 4.33 -13.84 5.19
N ALA A 43 3.30 -14.64 5.52
CA ALA A 43 3.31 -16.07 5.26
C ALA A 43 3.39 -16.38 3.76
N CYS A 44 2.70 -15.60 2.93
CA CYS A 44 2.61 -15.83 1.49
C CYS A 44 3.78 -15.27 0.69
N TYR A 45 4.44 -14.20 1.19
CA TYR A 45 5.44 -13.42 0.44
C TYR A 45 6.66 -13.04 1.31
N ASP A 46 7.15 -13.94 2.14
CA ASP A 46 8.20 -13.69 3.13
C ASP A 46 9.45 -13.01 2.55
N ASN A 47 9.84 -13.37 1.33
CA ASN A 47 11.02 -12.83 0.65
C ASN A 47 10.70 -11.73 -0.38
N HIS A 48 9.52 -11.12 -0.31
CA HIS A 48 9.08 -10.10 -1.25
C HIS A 48 8.50 -8.88 -0.52
N ASN A 49 8.53 -7.72 -1.17
CA ASN A 49 7.98 -6.48 -0.60
C ASN A 49 6.49 -6.58 -0.25
N LEU A 50 5.72 -7.42 -0.94
CA LEU A 50 4.30 -7.67 -0.62
C LEU A 50 4.08 -8.36 0.74
N GLY A 51 5.09 -8.99 1.31
CA GLY A 51 5.04 -9.59 2.64
C GLY A 51 5.39 -8.61 3.77
N ARG A 52 5.67 -7.35 3.46
CA ARG A 52 6.00 -6.32 4.45
C ARG A 52 4.75 -5.55 4.84
N PRO A 53 4.59 -5.17 6.12
CA PRO A 53 3.50 -4.29 6.54
C PRO A 53 3.61 -2.93 5.83
N ILE A 54 2.47 -2.35 5.45
CA ILE A 54 2.41 -1.08 4.70
C ILE A 54 2.98 0.07 5.53
N LEU A 55 2.68 0.13 6.81
CA LEU A 55 3.20 1.14 7.73
C LEU A 55 4.70 0.97 8.04
N GLY A 56 5.29 -0.16 7.64
CA GLY A 56 6.65 -0.51 8.04
C GLY A 56 6.72 -1.05 9.47
N THR A 57 7.87 -0.91 10.09
CA THR A 57 8.12 -1.31 11.48
C THR A 57 8.51 -0.09 12.30
N ILE A 58 8.31 -0.13 13.62
CA ILE A 58 8.77 0.93 14.53
C ILE A 58 10.26 1.21 14.31
N ASP A 59 11.06 0.15 14.14
CA ASP A 59 12.49 0.29 13.87
C ASP A 59 12.75 1.03 12.55
N SER A 60 12.14 0.64 11.44
CA SER A 60 12.34 1.29 10.14
C SER A 60 11.92 2.76 10.17
N VAL A 61 10.75 3.06 10.75
CA VAL A 61 10.20 4.42 10.83
C VAL A 61 11.08 5.31 11.72
N SER A 62 11.62 4.76 12.81
CA SER A 62 12.49 5.49 13.73
C SER A 62 13.81 5.93 13.10
N HIS A 63 14.27 5.26 12.05
CA HIS A 63 15.54 5.54 11.39
C HIS A 63 15.45 6.46 10.18
N PHE A 64 14.26 6.72 9.64
CA PHE A 64 14.11 7.62 8.49
C PHE A 64 14.56 9.04 8.82
N LYS A 65 15.33 9.63 7.93
CA LYS A 65 15.81 10.99 7.99
C LYS A 65 15.28 11.80 6.81
N ARG A 66 15.34 13.12 6.91
CA ARG A 66 15.00 14.03 5.82
C ARG A 66 15.65 13.63 4.48
N ALA A 67 16.94 13.22 4.53
CA ALA A 67 17.67 12.80 3.34
C ALA A 67 17.06 11.56 2.66
N ASP A 68 16.50 10.62 3.43
CA ASP A 68 15.85 9.43 2.89
C ASP A 68 14.56 9.80 2.17
N LEU A 69 13.74 10.68 2.78
CA LEU A 69 12.49 11.17 2.20
C LEU A 69 12.74 12.00 0.94
N SER A 70 13.65 12.96 0.99
CA SER A 70 14.01 13.75 -0.19
C SER A 70 14.64 12.92 -1.30
N GLY A 71 15.47 11.94 -0.93
CA GLY A 71 16.06 10.99 -1.86
C GLY A 71 15.01 10.11 -2.54
N PHE A 72 14.00 9.67 -1.81
CA PHE A 72 12.86 8.93 -2.36
C PHE A 72 12.06 9.78 -3.35
N MET A 73 11.72 11.01 -2.97
CA MET A 73 10.99 11.93 -3.85
C MET A 73 11.79 12.21 -5.14
N ASN A 74 13.06 12.56 -5.03
CA ASN A 74 13.93 12.84 -6.17
C ASN A 74 14.07 11.63 -7.11
N ARG A 75 14.00 10.43 -6.57
CA ARG A 75 14.17 9.20 -7.35
C ARG A 75 12.89 8.76 -8.05
N PHE A 76 11.73 8.95 -7.44
CA PHE A 76 10.49 8.33 -7.88
C PHE A 76 9.39 9.31 -8.31
N TYR A 77 9.48 10.60 -7.94
CA TYR A 77 8.48 11.60 -8.25
C TYR A 77 8.82 12.33 -9.54
N GLY A 78 8.80 11.62 -10.66
CA GLY A 78 9.05 12.19 -11.98
C GLY A 78 7.85 12.02 -12.90
N ALA A 79 7.84 12.74 -14.01
CA ALA A 79 6.73 12.84 -14.96
C ALA A 79 6.19 11.47 -15.42
N GLY A 80 7.09 10.54 -15.75
CA GLY A 80 6.70 9.20 -16.22
C GLY A 80 6.10 8.26 -15.15
N GLN A 81 6.05 8.67 -13.87
CA GLN A 81 5.48 7.90 -12.76
C GLN A 81 4.25 8.54 -12.16
N MET A 82 3.79 9.67 -12.71
CA MET A 82 2.64 10.39 -12.19
C MET A 82 1.44 10.29 -13.11
N LEU A 83 0.27 10.12 -12.52
CA LEU A 83 -1.03 10.19 -13.18
C LEU A 83 -1.88 11.25 -12.47
N VAL A 84 -2.33 12.23 -13.20
CA VAL A 84 -3.27 13.23 -12.67
C VAL A 84 -4.67 12.90 -13.14
N VAL A 85 -5.58 12.77 -12.20
CA VAL A 85 -7.00 12.53 -12.45
C VAL A 85 -7.80 13.67 -11.82
N ALA A 86 -8.72 14.24 -12.59
CA ALA A 86 -9.58 15.31 -12.13
C ALA A 86 -11.05 15.00 -12.46
N SER A 87 -11.96 15.33 -11.55
CA SER A 87 -13.39 15.12 -11.70
C SER A 87 -14.14 16.33 -11.16
N GLY A 88 -15.22 16.76 -11.84
CA GLY A 88 -16.05 17.89 -11.45
C GLY A 88 -16.42 18.77 -12.64
N ALA A 89 -16.76 20.04 -12.39
CA ALA A 89 -17.09 21.03 -13.42
C ALA A 89 -15.79 21.60 -14.06
N ILE A 90 -15.14 20.78 -14.86
CA ILE A 90 -13.84 21.10 -15.48
C ILE A 90 -13.84 20.72 -16.97
N HIS A 91 -12.96 21.38 -17.73
CA HIS A 91 -12.66 21.00 -19.11
C HIS A 91 -11.30 20.32 -19.18
N HIS A 92 -11.19 19.24 -19.94
CA HIS A 92 -9.98 18.43 -20.06
C HIS A 92 -8.76 19.28 -20.47
N ASP A 93 -8.91 20.07 -21.54
CA ASP A 93 -7.80 20.86 -22.10
C ASP A 93 -7.29 21.93 -21.13
N ASP A 94 -8.17 22.50 -20.31
CA ASP A 94 -7.78 23.45 -19.26
C ASP A 94 -6.92 22.77 -18.19
N ILE A 95 -7.30 21.56 -17.80
CA ILE A 95 -6.51 20.79 -16.82
C ILE A 95 -5.17 20.38 -17.41
N VAL A 96 -5.15 19.87 -18.64
CA VAL A 96 -3.90 19.52 -19.34
C VAL A 96 -2.96 20.72 -19.41
N SER A 97 -3.44 21.88 -19.85
CA SER A 97 -2.64 23.10 -19.94
C SER A 97 -2.07 23.55 -18.59
N ARG A 98 -2.87 23.45 -17.52
CA ARG A 98 -2.44 23.80 -16.15
C ARG A 98 -1.39 22.82 -15.62
N ILE A 99 -1.56 21.53 -15.87
CA ILE A 99 -0.61 20.50 -15.44
C ILE A 99 0.69 20.64 -16.22
N ASP A 100 0.63 20.84 -17.53
CA ASP A 100 1.82 21.05 -18.35
C ASP A 100 2.61 22.29 -17.89
N ALA A 101 1.94 23.41 -17.66
CA ALA A 101 2.57 24.62 -17.14
C ALA A 101 3.19 24.44 -15.74
N SER A 102 2.65 23.53 -14.92
CA SER A 102 3.07 23.36 -13.51
C SER A 102 4.08 22.22 -13.31
N LEU A 103 3.95 21.13 -14.06
CA LEU A 103 4.69 19.89 -13.88
C LEU A 103 5.41 19.41 -15.15
N GLY A 104 5.20 20.08 -16.30
CA GLY A 104 5.82 19.71 -17.58
C GLY A 104 7.34 19.78 -17.59
N SER A 105 7.94 20.52 -16.65
CA SER A 105 9.40 20.57 -16.47
C SER A 105 9.97 19.47 -15.55
N LEU A 106 9.11 18.59 -14.99
CA LEU A 106 9.60 17.49 -14.17
C LEU A 106 10.45 16.53 -15.03
N SER A 107 11.61 16.18 -14.50
CA SER A 107 12.43 15.12 -15.07
C SER A 107 11.75 13.76 -14.98
N ASP A 108 12.16 12.83 -15.82
CA ASP A 108 11.70 11.45 -15.71
C ASP A 108 12.17 10.82 -14.39
N ALA A 109 11.26 10.07 -13.79
CA ALA A 109 11.60 9.28 -12.62
C ALA A 109 12.42 8.04 -13.01
N GLN A 110 13.18 7.52 -12.07
CA GLN A 110 13.89 6.28 -12.27
C GLN A 110 12.89 5.12 -12.51
N THR A 111 13.05 4.41 -13.61
CA THR A 111 12.26 3.20 -13.86
C THR A 111 12.65 2.12 -12.87
N VAL A 112 11.69 1.67 -12.07
CA VAL A 112 11.90 0.57 -11.12
C VAL A 112 11.56 -0.74 -11.79
N LYS A 113 12.55 -1.63 -11.90
CA LYS A 113 12.28 -3.01 -12.30
C LYS A 113 11.54 -3.71 -11.17
N ARG A 114 10.26 -3.99 -11.36
CA ARG A 114 9.45 -4.73 -10.39
C ARG A 114 9.79 -6.22 -10.45
N THR A 115 10.12 -6.78 -9.31
CA THR A 115 10.25 -8.23 -9.15
C THR A 115 8.84 -8.82 -9.05
N LEU A 116 8.55 -9.87 -9.82
CA LEU A 116 7.28 -10.56 -9.68
C LEU A 116 7.25 -11.33 -8.36
N PRO A 117 6.15 -11.24 -7.60
CA PRO A 117 6.00 -12.00 -6.37
C PRO A 117 5.90 -13.49 -6.69
N VAL A 118 6.55 -14.29 -5.86
CA VAL A 118 6.40 -15.75 -5.89
C VAL A 118 5.61 -16.14 -4.66
N TRP A 119 4.46 -16.78 -4.88
CA TRP A 119 3.65 -17.33 -3.82
C TRP A 119 4.42 -18.46 -3.12
N SER A 120 4.45 -18.41 -1.80
CA SER A 120 4.91 -19.53 -0.97
C SER A 120 3.79 -19.96 -0.02
N ALA A 121 3.63 -21.26 0.15
CA ALA A 121 2.78 -21.77 1.20
C ALA A 121 3.46 -21.54 2.55
N GLY A 122 2.79 -20.87 3.47
CA GLY A 122 3.33 -20.55 4.77
C GLY A 122 2.27 -20.55 5.86
N ARG A 123 2.71 -20.52 7.11
CA ARG A 123 1.86 -20.39 8.29
C ARG A 123 2.49 -19.41 9.27
N GLN A 124 1.71 -18.42 9.68
CA GLN A 124 2.08 -17.50 10.76
C GLN A 124 1.06 -17.62 11.89
N ILE A 125 1.51 -17.56 13.11
CA ILE A 125 0.66 -17.61 14.30
C ILE A 125 1.16 -16.55 15.27
N ALA A 126 0.23 -15.74 15.77
CA ALA A 126 0.44 -14.88 16.93
C ALA A 126 -0.51 -15.34 18.04
N THR A 127 0.04 -15.71 19.19
CA THR A 127 -0.76 -16.12 20.35
C THR A 127 -0.94 -14.91 21.24
N ARG A 128 -2.19 -14.56 21.52
CA ARG A 128 -2.60 -13.47 22.41
C ARG A 128 -3.80 -13.90 23.23
N ASP A 129 -4.00 -13.25 24.37
CA ASP A 129 -5.22 -13.41 25.17
C ASP A 129 -6.31 -12.51 24.59
N LEU A 130 -7.19 -13.11 23.76
CA LEU A 130 -8.25 -12.44 23.02
C LEU A 130 -9.56 -13.20 23.22
N GLU A 131 -10.69 -12.47 23.13
CA GLU A 131 -12.04 -13.08 23.20
C GLU A 131 -12.35 -13.95 21.96
N GLN A 132 -11.70 -13.70 20.82
CA GLN A 132 -11.94 -14.39 19.56
C GLN A 132 -10.63 -14.79 18.89
N SER A 133 -10.67 -15.87 18.11
CA SER A 133 -9.59 -16.25 17.20
C SER A 133 -9.84 -15.68 15.81
N HIS A 134 -8.85 -15.01 15.25
CA HIS A 134 -8.89 -14.47 13.89
C HIS A 134 -8.06 -15.36 12.97
N ILE A 135 -8.67 -15.84 11.90
CA ILE A 135 -8.05 -16.81 10.98
C ILE A 135 -8.22 -16.32 9.54
N VAL A 136 -7.13 -16.27 8.78
CA VAL A 136 -7.13 -16.01 7.35
C VAL A 136 -6.54 -17.20 6.61
N PHE A 137 -7.28 -17.70 5.62
CA PHE A 137 -6.82 -18.70 4.67
C PHE A 137 -6.70 -18.09 3.29
N GLY A 138 -5.64 -18.40 2.57
CA GLY A 138 -5.45 -17.98 1.20
C GLY A 138 -4.93 -19.10 0.31
N LEU A 139 -5.31 -19.01 -0.94
CA LEU A 139 -4.86 -19.90 -2.02
C LEU A 139 -4.30 -19.05 -3.16
N PRO A 140 -3.29 -19.54 -3.89
CA PRO A 140 -2.81 -18.85 -5.07
C PRO A 140 -3.92 -18.76 -6.10
N THR A 141 -4.05 -17.59 -6.71
CA THR A 141 -5.04 -17.33 -7.73
C THR A 141 -4.43 -16.50 -8.87
N LYS A 142 -5.28 -16.09 -9.81
CA LYS A 142 -4.86 -15.28 -10.96
C LYS A 142 -4.62 -13.82 -10.57
N ALA A 143 -3.84 -13.13 -11.39
CA ALA A 143 -3.61 -11.70 -11.22
C ALA A 143 -4.91 -10.90 -11.34
N ALA A 144 -5.00 -9.75 -10.65
CA ALA A 144 -6.14 -8.84 -10.72
C ALA A 144 -6.42 -8.30 -12.15
N THR A 145 -5.43 -8.37 -13.04
CA THR A 145 -5.55 -8.00 -14.46
C THR A 145 -5.97 -9.15 -15.37
N ALA A 146 -6.16 -10.37 -14.84
CA ALA A 146 -6.54 -11.53 -15.64
C ALA A 146 -7.92 -11.32 -16.30
N PRO A 147 -8.13 -11.76 -17.55
CA PRO A 147 -9.40 -11.57 -18.26
C PRO A 147 -10.60 -12.20 -17.54
N ASP A 148 -10.38 -13.31 -16.87
CA ASP A 148 -11.40 -14.10 -16.16
C ASP A 148 -11.51 -13.74 -14.66
N ARG A 149 -10.94 -12.61 -14.22
CA ARG A 149 -11.04 -12.13 -12.83
C ARG A 149 -12.49 -11.98 -12.34
N PHE A 150 -13.42 -11.61 -13.23
CA PHE A 150 -14.82 -11.44 -12.85
C PHE A 150 -15.50 -12.76 -12.49
N ALA A 151 -15.11 -13.87 -13.12
CA ALA A 151 -15.59 -15.19 -12.73
C ALA A 151 -15.08 -15.57 -11.32
N LEU A 152 -13.83 -15.23 -11.00
CA LEU A 152 -13.29 -15.41 -9.64
C LEU A 152 -14.00 -14.53 -8.62
N MET A 153 -14.33 -13.29 -8.96
CA MET A 153 -15.08 -12.40 -8.06
C MET A 153 -16.50 -12.96 -7.81
N ALA A 154 -17.19 -13.44 -8.84
CA ALA A 154 -18.49 -14.08 -8.69
C ALA A 154 -18.40 -15.33 -7.81
N LEU A 155 -17.40 -16.20 -8.04
CA LEU A 155 -17.14 -17.37 -7.19
C LEU A 155 -16.89 -16.97 -5.74
N SER A 156 -16.04 -15.98 -5.49
CA SER A 156 -15.74 -15.47 -4.15
C SER A 156 -17.00 -14.97 -3.44
N THR A 157 -17.86 -14.23 -4.15
CA THR A 157 -19.13 -13.74 -3.60
C THR A 157 -20.08 -14.87 -3.25
N LEU A 158 -20.23 -15.87 -4.13
CA LEU A 158 -21.07 -17.04 -3.88
C LEU A 158 -20.54 -17.88 -2.70
N TYR A 159 -19.21 -17.97 -2.57
CA TYR A 159 -18.58 -18.84 -1.58
C TYR A 159 -18.54 -18.22 -0.19
N GLY A 160 -18.16 -16.92 -0.07
CA GLY A 160 -17.94 -16.26 1.22
C GLY A 160 -18.38 -14.81 1.31
N GLY A 161 -19.09 -14.27 0.31
CA GLY A 161 -19.37 -12.82 0.22
C GLY A 161 -20.53 -12.30 1.07
N GLY A 162 -21.19 -13.11 1.87
CA GLY A 162 -22.29 -12.64 2.73
C GLY A 162 -22.99 -13.75 3.51
N MET A 163 -23.98 -13.41 4.31
CA MET A 163 -24.70 -14.35 5.20
C MET A 163 -25.42 -15.49 4.46
N SER A 164 -25.73 -15.32 3.18
CA SER A 164 -26.31 -16.36 2.31
C SER A 164 -25.27 -17.17 1.53
N SER A 165 -23.98 -16.91 1.76
CA SER A 165 -22.90 -17.64 1.09
C SER A 165 -22.71 -19.05 1.62
N ARG A 166 -22.04 -19.89 0.83
CA ARG A 166 -21.83 -21.31 1.17
C ARG A 166 -20.97 -21.53 2.42
N LEU A 167 -20.04 -20.64 2.71
CA LEU A 167 -19.20 -20.75 3.91
C LEU A 167 -19.90 -20.25 5.18
N PHE A 168 -20.91 -19.41 5.02
CA PHE A 168 -21.64 -18.87 6.16
C PHE A 168 -22.74 -19.82 6.67
N GLN A 169 -23.34 -20.60 5.77
CA GLN A 169 -24.37 -21.63 6.06
C GLN A 169 -23.75 -22.94 6.53
#